data_58c10d8e9db958a8a532c5fe9d8816fd
#
_entry.id   58c10d8e9db958a8a532c5fe9d8816fd
#
_cell.length_a   1.000
_cell.length_b   1.000
_cell.length_c   1.000
_cell.angle_alpha   90.00
_cell.angle_beta   90.00
_cell.angle_gamma   90.00
#
_symmetry.space_group_name_H-M   'P 1'
#
loop_
_entity.id
_entity.type
_entity.pdbx_description
1 polymer ?
#
loop_
_entity_poly.entity_id
_entity_poly.type
_entity_poly.pdbx_seq_one_letter_code
_entity_poly.pdbx_strand_id
1 'polypeptide(L)'
;MRSKERLKMMLKVTLLAHTAEPEKVVASAARLCYSSASIETVMEGLTEEKTADFVDMLAEIGHESPIEHASFTFGIEGVSRSLLAQLTRHRIASYSVQSQRYVRERMFEYVVPPEIAALPAAAAEYTAAMEEDQRHYENLTALLKEKHVADNLARGMEEKEASRRAEKTAIEDARFVLPNACTTKIVMTMNARSLLNFFRHRCCNRAQWEIRALAEEMLKLCLQVAPHLFKHAGPPCVSGPCPEGKMSCGKAAEMKRHYTEMKGRD
;
A
#
# COMPACT_ATOMS: atom_id res chain seq x y z
N MET A 1 23.21 -0.77 21.03
CA MET A 1 21.74 -0.84 21.22
C MET A 1 20.96 -0.04 20.19
N ARG A 2 21.40 1.13 19.71
CA ARG A 2 20.66 1.93 18.72
C ARG A 2 20.53 1.34 17.30
N SER A 3 21.42 0.47 16.84
CA SER A 3 21.36 -0.12 15.50
C SER A 3 20.29 -1.22 15.34
N LYS A 4 20.00 -1.97 16.40
CA LYS A 4 18.95 -3.02 16.37
C LYS A 4 17.52 -2.48 16.47
N GLU A 5 17.33 -1.29 17.02
CA GLU A 5 16.02 -0.63 17.08
C GLU A 5 15.64 0.07 15.76
N ARG A 6 16.61 0.57 14.99
CA ARG A 6 16.37 1.13 13.64
C ARG A 6 15.92 0.09 12.61
N LEU A 7 16.25 -1.18 12.81
CA LEU A 7 15.88 -2.30 11.93
C LEU A 7 14.38 -2.64 11.93
N LYS A 8 13.56 -1.94 12.72
CA LYS A 8 12.16 -2.30 12.92
C LYS A 8 11.21 -1.10 12.80
N MET A 9 11.30 -0.34 11.70
CA MET A 9 10.06 0.29 11.29
C MET A 9 9.17 -0.82 10.74
N MET A 10 8.27 -1.25 11.59
CA MET A 10 7.26 -2.23 11.20
C MET A 10 6.29 -1.55 10.24
N LEU A 11 6.08 -2.17 9.09
CA LEU A 11 4.93 -1.91 8.23
C LEU A 11 3.68 -1.76 9.11
N LYS A 12 3.05 -0.60 9.03
CA LYS A 12 1.80 -0.32 9.71
C LYS A 12 0.73 -0.01 8.68
N VAL A 13 -0.34 -0.78 8.72
CA VAL A 13 -1.52 -0.59 7.88
C VAL A 13 -2.73 -0.34 8.76
N THR A 14 -3.48 0.70 8.44
CA THR A 14 -4.70 1.08 9.16
C THR A 14 -5.83 1.24 8.15
N LEU A 15 -6.96 0.61 8.36
CA LEU A 15 -8.19 0.88 7.61
C LEU A 15 -8.78 2.19 8.15
N LEU A 16 -8.67 3.27 7.39
CA LEU A 16 -9.12 4.62 7.79
C LEU A 16 -10.61 4.80 7.58
N ALA A 17 -11.14 4.23 6.50
CA ALA A 17 -12.54 4.32 6.14
C ALA A 17 -12.91 3.19 5.16
N HIS A 18 -14.16 2.83 5.15
CA HIS A 18 -14.76 1.97 4.13
C HIS A 18 -16.23 2.36 3.91
N THR A 19 -16.82 1.92 2.81
CA THR A 19 -18.26 2.01 2.57
C THR A 19 -19.01 1.39 3.74
N ALA A 20 -19.98 2.09 4.33
CA ALA A 20 -20.82 1.54 5.37
C ALA A 20 -21.59 0.31 4.85
N GLU A 21 -21.65 -0.77 5.62
CA GLU A 21 -22.27 -2.05 5.22
C GLU A 21 -21.88 -2.49 3.80
N PRO A 22 -20.57 -2.67 3.48
CA PRO A 22 -20.09 -2.78 2.10
C PRO A 22 -20.71 -3.95 1.34
N GLU A 23 -20.96 -5.06 2.01
CA GLU A 23 -21.57 -6.26 1.42
C GLU A 23 -23.06 -6.02 1.08
N LYS A 24 -23.77 -5.30 1.93
CA LYS A 24 -25.18 -4.94 1.71
C LYS A 24 -25.32 -3.97 0.52
N VAL A 25 -24.40 -3.01 0.40
CA VAL A 25 -24.36 -2.10 -0.75
C VAL A 25 -24.10 -2.88 -2.04
N VAL A 26 -23.16 -3.81 -2.05
CA VAL A 26 -22.86 -4.68 -3.21
C VAL A 26 -24.08 -5.55 -3.57
N ALA A 27 -24.69 -6.21 -2.58
CA ALA A 27 -25.87 -7.06 -2.78
C ALA A 27 -27.05 -6.26 -3.33
N SER A 28 -27.27 -5.06 -2.82
CA SER A 28 -28.34 -4.16 -3.26
C SER A 28 -28.12 -3.71 -4.70
N ALA A 29 -26.91 -3.28 -5.07
CA ALA A 29 -26.53 -2.87 -6.42
C ALA A 29 -26.76 -4.00 -7.44
N ALA A 30 -26.35 -5.22 -7.09
CA ALA A 30 -26.55 -6.38 -7.95
C ALA A 30 -28.03 -6.75 -8.09
N ARG A 31 -28.79 -6.74 -6.98
CA ARG A 31 -30.20 -7.10 -6.96
C ARG A 31 -31.08 -6.12 -7.72
N LEU A 32 -30.70 -4.83 -7.70
CA LEU A 32 -31.42 -3.78 -8.43
C LEU A 32 -31.51 -4.06 -9.91
N CYS A 33 -30.50 -4.68 -10.51
CA CYS A 33 -30.49 -5.01 -11.94
C CYS A 33 -31.62 -5.97 -12.36
N TYR A 34 -32.19 -6.71 -11.42
CA TYR A 34 -33.22 -7.74 -11.65
C TYR A 34 -34.50 -7.52 -10.84
N SER A 35 -34.68 -6.33 -10.25
CA SER A 35 -35.83 -6.02 -9.40
C SER A 35 -36.58 -4.81 -9.93
N SER A 36 -37.93 -4.90 -9.93
CA SER A 36 -38.81 -3.75 -10.17
C SER A 36 -39.14 -2.97 -8.88
N ALA A 37 -38.69 -3.41 -7.71
CA ALA A 37 -38.91 -2.75 -6.43
C ALA A 37 -38.06 -1.48 -6.32
N SER A 38 -38.47 -0.57 -5.42
CA SER A 38 -37.68 0.62 -5.10
C SER A 38 -36.32 0.23 -4.46
N ILE A 39 -35.32 1.13 -4.53
CA ILE A 39 -34.01 0.91 -3.90
C ILE A 39 -34.18 0.68 -2.39
N GLU A 40 -35.04 1.45 -1.73
CA GLU A 40 -35.33 1.33 -0.31
C GLU A 40 -35.89 -0.07 0.03
N THR A 41 -36.89 -0.54 -0.73
CA THR A 41 -37.45 -1.90 -0.54
C THR A 41 -36.40 -3.00 -0.76
N VAL A 42 -35.46 -2.82 -1.74
CA VAL A 42 -34.37 -3.76 -1.96
C VAL A 42 -33.43 -3.79 -0.76
N MET A 43 -33.07 -2.62 -0.23
CA MET A 43 -32.17 -2.48 0.92
C MET A 43 -32.78 -3.05 2.21
N GLU A 44 -34.05 -2.76 2.49
CA GLU A 44 -34.77 -3.27 3.65
C GLU A 44 -34.93 -4.80 3.61
N GLY A 45 -35.10 -5.36 2.44
CA GLY A 45 -35.24 -6.81 2.23
C GLY A 45 -33.96 -7.64 2.37
N LEU A 46 -32.81 -6.98 2.54
CA LEU A 46 -31.49 -7.63 2.70
C LEU A 46 -31.16 -7.81 4.20
N THR A 47 -31.41 -9.00 4.73
CA THR A 47 -30.87 -9.46 6.02
C THR A 47 -29.40 -9.81 5.89
N GLU A 48 -28.66 -9.97 7.00
CA GLU A 48 -27.25 -10.40 6.99
C GLU A 48 -27.07 -11.71 6.22
N GLU A 49 -27.89 -12.72 6.49
CA GLU A 49 -27.86 -14.03 5.83
C GLU A 49 -28.07 -13.92 4.32
N LYS A 50 -29.13 -13.21 3.89
CA LYS A 50 -29.41 -12.99 2.46
C LYS A 50 -28.32 -12.19 1.76
N THR A 51 -27.69 -11.26 2.47
CA THR A 51 -26.57 -10.46 1.94
C THR A 51 -25.37 -11.36 1.72
N ALA A 52 -25.02 -12.19 2.70
CA ALA A 52 -23.91 -13.14 2.63
C ALA A 52 -24.07 -14.12 1.45
N ASP A 53 -25.24 -14.79 1.39
CA ASP A 53 -25.55 -15.74 0.30
C ASP A 53 -25.46 -15.08 -1.08
N PHE A 54 -25.96 -13.84 -1.18
CA PHE A 54 -25.96 -13.13 -2.45
C PHE A 54 -24.56 -12.69 -2.89
N VAL A 55 -23.74 -12.20 -1.95
CA VAL A 55 -22.33 -11.84 -2.24
C VAL A 55 -21.52 -13.08 -2.58
N ASP A 56 -21.72 -14.20 -1.88
CA ASP A 56 -21.06 -15.47 -2.20
C ASP A 56 -21.44 -15.96 -3.63
N MET A 57 -22.72 -15.88 -4.00
CA MET A 57 -23.19 -16.21 -5.35
C MET A 57 -22.53 -15.29 -6.40
N LEU A 58 -22.43 -13.98 -6.17
CA LEU A 58 -21.79 -13.05 -7.11
C LEU A 58 -20.31 -13.43 -7.34
N ALA A 59 -19.61 -13.85 -6.29
CA ALA A 59 -18.22 -14.31 -6.38
C ALA A 59 -18.10 -15.61 -7.19
N GLU A 60 -19.05 -16.55 -7.06
CA GLU A 60 -19.06 -17.83 -7.78
C GLU A 60 -19.31 -17.65 -9.28
N ILE A 61 -20.26 -16.78 -9.66
CA ILE A 61 -20.57 -16.51 -11.07
C ILE A 61 -19.63 -15.51 -11.75
N GLY A 62 -18.71 -14.89 -10.96
CA GLY A 62 -17.75 -13.90 -11.48
C GLY A 62 -18.41 -12.56 -11.89
N HIS A 63 -19.51 -12.17 -11.24
CA HIS A 63 -20.19 -10.90 -11.51
C HIS A 63 -19.54 -9.75 -10.76
N GLU A 64 -18.55 -9.10 -11.37
CA GLU A 64 -17.66 -8.17 -10.71
C GLU A 64 -18.12 -6.71 -10.70
N SER A 65 -19.08 -6.28 -11.55
CA SER A 65 -19.49 -4.87 -11.60
C SER A 65 -20.13 -4.34 -10.30
N PRO A 66 -21.00 -5.11 -9.57
CA PRO A 66 -21.59 -4.61 -8.33
C PRO A 66 -20.57 -4.41 -7.21
N ILE A 67 -19.47 -5.15 -7.19
CA ILE A 67 -18.46 -5.05 -6.15
C ILE A 67 -17.62 -3.77 -6.23
N GLU A 68 -17.72 -3.01 -7.32
CA GLU A 68 -17.06 -1.71 -7.47
C GLU A 68 -17.68 -0.62 -6.57
N HIS A 69 -18.92 -0.81 -6.10
CA HIS A 69 -19.60 0.15 -5.22
C HIS A 69 -19.03 0.17 -3.79
N ALA A 70 -18.32 -0.86 -3.36
CA ALA A 70 -17.64 -0.88 -2.06
C ALA A 70 -16.21 -0.35 -2.18
N SER A 71 -15.86 0.67 -1.41
CA SER A 71 -14.54 1.31 -1.39
C SER A 71 -13.90 1.24 -0.01
N PHE A 72 -12.56 1.17 0.02
CA PHE A 72 -11.76 1.04 1.23
C PHE A 72 -10.59 2.02 1.16
N THR A 73 -10.35 2.75 2.25
CA THR A 73 -9.25 3.73 2.37
C THR A 73 -8.28 3.29 3.46
N PHE A 74 -7.02 3.14 3.09
CA PHE A 74 -5.94 2.70 3.97
C PHE A 74 -4.93 3.81 4.24
N GLY A 75 -4.46 3.89 5.49
CA GLY A 75 -3.23 4.57 5.87
C GLY A 75 -2.10 3.54 5.94
N ILE A 76 -0.99 3.81 5.27
CA ILE A 76 0.15 2.91 5.13
C ILE A 76 1.40 3.67 5.53
N GLU A 77 2.18 3.13 6.47
CA GLU A 77 3.43 3.72 6.97
C GLU A 77 4.54 2.67 7.01
N GLY A 78 5.80 3.11 6.99
CA GLY A 78 6.96 2.22 7.09
C GLY A 78 7.23 1.39 5.84
N VAL A 79 6.83 1.87 4.68
CA VAL A 79 7.07 1.23 3.38
C VAL A 79 8.11 2.01 2.57
N SER A 80 8.90 1.30 1.78
CA SER A 80 9.95 1.90 0.95
C SER A 80 9.41 2.62 -0.29
N ARG A 81 10.21 3.50 -0.87
CA ARG A 81 9.96 4.06 -2.21
C ARG A 81 10.00 2.97 -3.29
N SER A 82 10.76 1.89 -3.10
CA SER A 82 10.73 0.71 -3.97
C SER A 82 9.36 0.05 -4.00
N LEU A 83 8.69 -0.08 -2.85
CA LEU A 83 7.32 -0.58 -2.77
C LEU A 83 6.35 0.40 -3.45
N LEU A 84 6.47 1.71 -3.17
CA LEU A 84 5.61 2.73 -3.76
C LEU A 84 5.61 2.65 -5.29
N ALA A 85 6.79 2.47 -5.92
CA ALA A 85 6.91 2.32 -7.37
C ALA A 85 6.15 1.10 -7.93
N GLN A 86 5.97 0.04 -7.13
CA GLN A 86 5.18 -1.14 -7.49
C GLN A 86 3.69 -0.92 -7.21
N LEU A 87 3.35 -0.25 -6.10
CA LEU A 87 1.98 0.00 -5.67
C LEU A 87 1.23 0.90 -6.65
N THR A 88 1.87 1.98 -7.10
CA THR A 88 1.27 2.96 -8.03
C THR A 88 1.06 2.42 -9.46
N ARG A 89 1.52 1.21 -9.76
CA ARG A 89 1.17 0.53 -11.01
C ARG A 89 -0.29 0.03 -11.03
N HIS A 90 -0.93 -0.08 -9.87
CA HIS A 90 -2.37 -0.33 -9.76
C HIS A 90 -3.13 0.99 -9.95
N ARG A 91 -3.52 1.29 -11.20
CA ARG A 91 -4.00 2.61 -11.62
C ARG A 91 -5.43 2.96 -11.21
N ILE A 92 -6.27 1.96 -10.95
CA ILE A 92 -7.66 2.18 -10.49
C ILE A 92 -7.62 2.32 -8.96
N ALA A 93 -7.06 3.42 -8.51
CA ALA A 93 -6.89 3.78 -7.12
C ALA A 93 -6.61 5.28 -6.99
N SER A 94 -6.88 5.84 -5.81
CA SER A 94 -6.44 7.17 -5.42
C SER A 94 -5.28 7.07 -4.43
N TYR A 95 -4.24 7.89 -4.65
CA TYR A 95 -3.04 7.90 -3.82
C TYR A 95 -2.71 9.31 -3.34
N SER A 96 -2.47 9.46 -2.05
CA SER A 96 -1.78 10.61 -1.45
C SER A 96 -0.52 10.11 -0.77
N VAL A 97 0.63 10.64 -1.18
CA VAL A 97 1.95 10.16 -0.74
C VAL A 97 2.72 11.30 -0.09
N GLN A 98 3.41 11.03 1.01
CA GLN A 98 4.30 12.01 1.65
C GLN A 98 5.34 12.52 0.65
N SER A 99 5.38 13.84 0.49
CA SER A 99 6.25 14.48 -0.47
C SER A 99 7.64 14.76 0.09
N GLN A 100 8.68 14.26 -0.58
CA GLN A 100 10.07 14.63 -0.29
C GLN A 100 10.46 16.03 -0.80
N ARG A 101 9.55 16.75 -1.48
CA ARG A 101 9.76 18.15 -1.91
C ARG A 101 9.43 19.17 -0.83
N TYR A 102 8.61 18.79 0.16
CA TYR A 102 8.10 19.67 1.20
C TYR A 102 8.54 19.27 2.61
N VAL A 103 8.95 18.04 2.78
CA VAL A 103 9.41 17.50 4.08
C VAL A 103 10.90 17.27 3.97
N ARG A 104 11.68 18.01 4.80
CA ARG A 104 13.13 17.82 4.87
C ARG A 104 13.44 16.54 5.63
N GLU A 105 14.17 15.65 5.00
CA GLU A 105 14.64 14.39 5.60
C GLU A 105 15.93 14.64 6.40
N ARG A 106 15.78 15.19 7.63
CA ARG A 106 16.96 15.46 8.50
C ARG A 106 17.68 14.19 8.93
N MET A 107 16.93 13.11 9.11
CA MET A 107 17.41 11.74 9.23
C MET A 107 16.35 10.87 8.60
N PHE A 108 16.60 10.39 7.38
CA PHE A 108 15.62 9.54 6.74
C PHE A 108 15.59 8.15 7.39
N GLU A 109 14.40 7.65 7.54
CA GLU A 109 14.18 6.27 7.92
C GLU A 109 14.19 5.41 6.65
N TYR A 110 14.67 4.17 6.76
CA TYR A 110 14.79 3.26 5.64
C TYR A 110 14.39 1.83 5.99
N VAL A 111 13.87 1.14 5.00
CA VAL A 111 13.51 -0.27 5.09
C VAL A 111 14.75 -1.11 4.84
N VAL A 112 15.00 -2.10 5.71
CA VAL A 112 16.09 -3.08 5.53
C VAL A 112 15.49 -4.38 4.99
N PRO A 113 15.87 -4.82 3.78
CA PRO A 113 15.44 -6.11 3.24
C PRO A 113 15.82 -7.29 4.17
N PRO A 114 14.93 -8.29 4.34
CA PRO A 114 15.19 -9.42 5.25
C PRO A 114 16.49 -10.17 4.97
N GLU A 115 16.83 -10.38 3.71
CA GLU A 115 18.07 -11.07 3.31
C GLU A 115 19.33 -10.26 3.68
N ILE A 116 19.26 -8.93 3.61
CA ILE A 116 20.33 -8.04 4.06
C ILE A 116 20.43 -8.10 5.59
N ALA A 117 19.30 -8.03 6.29
CA ALA A 117 19.28 -8.10 7.74
C ALA A 117 19.80 -9.43 8.30
N ALA A 118 19.59 -10.53 7.57
CA ALA A 118 20.03 -11.87 7.96
C ALA A 118 21.56 -12.08 7.84
N LEU A 119 22.25 -11.28 7.01
CA LEU A 119 23.69 -11.40 6.79
C LEU A 119 24.43 -10.22 7.42
N PRO A 120 25.19 -10.40 8.54
CA PRO A 120 25.82 -9.29 9.27
C PRO A 120 26.71 -8.38 8.40
N ALA A 121 27.50 -8.96 7.50
CA ALA A 121 28.36 -8.21 6.60
C ALA A 121 27.56 -7.34 5.60
N ALA A 122 26.45 -7.88 5.04
CA ALA A 122 25.57 -7.13 4.17
C ALA A 122 24.82 -6.02 4.94
N ALA A 123 24.40 -6.29 6.17
CA ALA A 123 23.76 -5.30 7.03
C ALA A 123 24.69 -4.13 7.38
N ALA A 124 25.98 -4.41 7.62
CA ALA A 124 26.98 -3.39 7.89
C ALA A 124 27.22 -2.50 6.66
N GLU A 125 27.42 -3.10 5.48
CA GLU A 125 27.58 -2.38 4.22
C GLU A 125 26.36 -1.53 3.88
N TYR A 126 25.16 -2.10 4.04
CA TYR A 126 23.91 -1.40 3.79
C TYR A 126 23.73 -0.18 4.72
N THR A 127 24.06 -0.33 6.01
CA THR A 127 23.99 0.77 6.97
C THR A 127 24.99 1.88 6.61
N ALA A 128 26.20 1.53 6.25
CA ALA A 128 27.22 2.51 5.82
C ALA A 128 26.78 3.30 4.58
N ALA A 129 26.18 2.62 3.59
CA ALA A 129 25.63 3.28 2.40
C ALA A 129 24.51 4.27 2.75
N MET A 130 23.56 3.88 3.65
CA MET A 130 22.48 4.77 4.08
C MET A 130 22.99 6.00 4.84
N GLU A 131 24.03 5.85 5.67
CA GLU A 131 24.67 6.95 6.40
C GLU A 131 25.42 7.90 5.44
N GLU A 132 26.04 7.37 4.40
CA GLU A 132 26.72 8.17 3.37
C GLU A 132 25.71 8.94 2.50
N ASP A 133 24.61 8.31 2.07
CA ASP A 133 23.54 8.96 1.33
C ASP A 133 22.91 10.11 2.16
N GLN A 134 22.72 9.92 3.48
CA GLN A 134 22.27 10.98 4.38
C GLN A 134 23.24 12.17 4.40
N ARG A 135 24.54 11.91 4.50
CA ARG A 135 25.57 12.94 4.49
C ARG A 135 25.59 13.71 3.17
N HIS A 136 25.46 13.01 2.05
CA HIS A 136 25.40 13.65 0.74
C HIS A 136 24.14 14.53 0.59
N TYR A 137 22.99 14.05 1.04
CA TYR A 137 21.74 14.83 1.03
C TYR A 137 21.87 16.13 1.83
N GLU A 138 22.45 16.06 3.04
CA GLU A 138 22.65 17.24 3.89
C GLU A 138 23.62 18.25 3.26
N ASN A 139 24.74 17.78 2.72
CA ASN A 139 25.73 18.62 2.07
C ASN A 139 25.15 19.31 0.82
N LEU A 140 24.47 18.57 -0.06
CA LEU A 140 23.82 19.14 -1.25
C LEU A 140 22.73 20.15 -0.86
N THR A 141 21.94 19.84 0.15
CA THR A 141 20.90 20.77 0.65
C THR A 141 21.53 22.08 1.12
N ALA A 142 22.65 22.01 1.86
CA ALA A 142 23.35 23.22 2.36
C ALA A 142 23.92 24.06 1.21
N LEU A 143 24.67 23.46 0.29
CA LEU A 143 25.28 24.14 -0.86
C LEU A 143 24.23 24.78 -1.78
N LEU A 144 23.18 24.05 -2.11
CA LEU A 144 22.09 24.58 -2.95
C LEU A 144 21.32 25.69 -2.26
N LYS A 145 21.07 25.55 -0.93
CA LYS A 145 20.40 26.60 -0.16
C LYS A 145 21.21 27.89 -0.16
N GLU A 146 22.51 27.83 0.10
CA GLU A 146 23.41 29.00 0.09
C GLU A 146 23.32 29.73 -1.28
N LYS A 147 23.50 29.00 -2.37
CA LYS A 147 23.35 29.54 -3.73
C LYS A 147 22.00 30.20 -3.96
N HIS A 148 20.90 29.53 -3.63
CA HIS A 148 19.57 30.07 -3.86
C HIS A 148 19.22 31.26 -2.98
N VAL A 149 19.76 31.35 -1.75
CA VAL A 149 19.62 32.54 -0.90
C VAL A 149 20.30 33.73 -1.59
N ALA A 150 21.53 33.58 -2.05
CA ALA A 150 22.26 34.63 -2.75
C ALA A 150 21.50 35.09 -4.01
N ASP A 151 21.02 34.19 -4.84
CA ASP A 151 20.25 34.49 -6.04
C ASP A 151 18.93 35.22 -5.71
N ASN A 152 18.23 34.85 -4.64
CA ASN A 152 16.98 35.50 -4.23
C ASN A 152 17.20 36.91 -3.67
N LEU A 153 18.25 37.10 -2.87
CA LEU A 153 18.63 38.42 -2.36
C LEU A 153 19.04 39.39 -3.51
N ALA A 154 19.81 38.87 -4.49
CA ALA A 154 20.19 39.65 -5.68
C ALA A 154 18.97 40.11 -6.51
N ARG A 155 17.85 39.41 -6.42
CA ARG A 155 16.54 39.77 -7.03
C ARG A 155 15.71 40.72 -6.17
N GLY A 156 16.26 41.23 -5.04
CA GLY A 156 15.58 42.12 -4.13
C GLY A 156 14.57 41.50 -3.18
N MET A 157 14.66 40.18 -2.96
CA MET A 157 13.78 39.52 -2.03
C MET A 157 14.21 39.79 -0.57
N GLU A 158 13.25 39.87 0.33
CA GLU A 158 13.51 40.03 1.76
C GLU A 158 14.18 38.74 2.29
N GLU A 159 15.15 38.84 3.22
CA GLU A 159 16.04 37.78 3.67
C GLU A 159 15.30 36.53 4.18
N LYS A 160 14.27 36.72 5.00
CA LYS A 160 13.47 35.65 5.56
C LYS A 160 12.74 34.85 4.46
N GLU A 161 12.15 35.55 3.50
CA GLU A 161 11.48 34.92 2.36
C GLU A 161 12.49 34.27 1.41
N ALA A 162 13.63 34.93 1.15
CA ALA A 162 14.73 34.40 0.36
C ALA A 162 15.22 33.04 0.91
N SER A 163 15.45 32.97 2.24
CA SER A 163 15.87 31.74 2.92
C SER A 163 14.81 30.64 2.84
N ARG A 164 13.53 30.97 3.07
CA ARG A 164 12.42 30.01 3.03
C ARG A 164 12.25 29.38 1.64
N ARG A 165 12.31 30.20 0.58
CA ARG A 165 12.22 29.73 -0.81
C ARG A 165 13.44 28.90 -1.20
N ALA A 166 14.64 29.37 -0.82
CA ALA A 166 15.89 28.67 -1.09
C ALA A 166 15.90 27.25 -0.50
N GLU A 167 15.46 27.09 0.74
CA GLU A 167 15.38 25.76 1.39
C GLU A 167 14.47 24.81 0.62
N LYS A 168 13.28 25.29 0.21
CA LYS A 168 12.34 24.47 -0.57
C LYS A 168 12.95 24.01 -1.90
N THR A 169 13.59 24.92 -2.62
CA THR A 169 14.24 24.59 -3.92
C THR A 169 15.43 23.65 -3.72
N ALA A 170 16.24 23.88 -2.67
CA ALA A 170 17.40 23.06 -2.38
C ALA A 170 17.03 21.59 -2.07
N ILE A 171 16.01 21.36 -1.24
CA ILE A 171 15.56 19.99 -0.93
C ILE A 171 14.92 19.29 -2.13
N GLU A 172 14.30 20.04 -3.04
CA GLU A 172 13.69 19.47 -4.25
C GLU A 172 14.73 18.81 -5.16
N ASP A 173 15.94 19.37 -5.23
CA ASP A 173 17.04 18.80 -6.01
C ASP A 173 17.90 17.85 -5.20
N ALA A 174 18.24 18.19 -3.95
CA ALA A 174 19.07 17.32 -3.10
C ALA A 174 18.47 15.92 -2.88
N ARG A 175 17.14 15.78 -2.88
CA ARG A 175 16.46 14.48 -2.70
C ARG A 175 16.80 13.41 -3.74
N PHE A 176 17.43 13.79 -4.87
CA PHE A 176 17.82 12.83 -5.92
C PHE A 176 18.89 11.84 -5.46
N VAL A 177 19.62 12.14 -4.38
CA VAL A 177 20.57 11.19 -3.78
C VAL A 177 19.92 10.29 -2.72
N LEU A 178 18.66 10.50 -2.36
CA LEU A 178 17.98 9.64 -1.38
C LEU A 178 17.74 8.24 -1.96
N PRO A 179 18.04 7.18 -1.20
CA PRO A 179 17.91 5.81 -1.69
C PRO A 179 16.44 5.38 -1.82
N ASN A 180 16.18 4.40 -2.67
CA ASN A 180 14.87 3.76 -2.81
C ASN A 180 14.37 3.09 -1.52
N ALA A 181 15.29 2.85 -0.59
CA ALA A 181 15.01 2.32 0.73
C ALA A 181 14.29 3.30 1.66
N CYS A 182 14.36 4.62 1.40
CA CYS A 182 13.68 5.62 2.21
C CYS A 182 12.22 5.27 2.42
N THR A 183 11.75 5.41 3.68
CA THR A 183 10.34 5.18 4.00
C THR A 183 9.46 6.29 3.47
N THR A 184 8.19 5.97 3.32
CA THR A 184 7.14 6.91 2.96
C THR A 184 5.83 6.57 3.67
N LYS A 185 4.90 7.52 3.63
CA LYS A 185 3.53 7.37 4.13
C LYS A 185 2.56 7.57 2.98
N ILE A 186 1.52 6.75 2.96
CA ILE A 186 0.56 6.71 1.86
C ILE A 186 -0.85 6.65 2.43
N VAL A 187 -1.74 7.47 1.90
CA VAL A 187 -3.18 7.22 1.98
C VAL A 187 -3.61 6.70 0.61
N MET A 188 -4.29 5.55 0.60
CA MET A 188 -4.72 4.90 -0.62
C MET A 188 -6.18 4.50 -0.53
N THR A 189 -6.97 4.79 -1.58
CA THR A 189 -8.36 4.34 -1.72
C THR A 189 -8.48 3.46 -2.95
N MET A 190 -9.09 2.29 -2.78
CA MET A 190 -9.47 1.37 -3.86
C MET A 190 -10.89 0.86 -3.64
N ASN A 191 -11.62 0.56 -4.73
CA ASN A 191 -12.82 -0.23 -4.65
C ASN A 191 -12.51 -1.73 -4.48
N ALA A 192 -13.50 -2.53 -4.09
CA ALA A 192 -13.29 -3.95 -3.80
C ALA A 192 -12.81 -4.76 -5.01
N ARG A 193 -13.28 -4.45 -6.23
CA ARG A 193 -12.81 -5.11 -7.44
C ARG A 193 -11.31 -4.88 -7.67
N SER A 194 -10.87 -3.64 -7.51
CA SER A 194 -9.45 -3.27 -7.62
C SER A 194 -8.61 -3.93 -6.53
N LEU A 195 -9.14 -4.04 -5.30
CA LEU A 195 -8.50 -4.76 -4.19
C LEU A 195 -8.39 -6.26 -4.47
N LEU A 196 -9.42 -6.92 -4.99
CA LEU A 196 -9.36 -8.33 -5.36
C LEU A 196 -8.27 -8.57 -6.42
N ASN A 197 -8.18 -7.70 -7.44
CA ASN A 197 -7.09 -7.75 -8.41
C ASN A 197 -5.72 -7.49 -7.78
N PHE A 198 -5.61 -6.54 -6.85
CA PHE A 198 -4.38 -6.28 -6.11
C PHE A 198 -3.94 -7.50 -5.30
N PHE A 199 -4.83 -8.11 -4.51
CA PHE A 199 -4.55 -9.31 -3.71
C PHE A 199 -4.16 -10.50 -4.58
N ARG A 200 -4.84 -10.70 -5.71
CA ARG A 200 -4.51 -11.75 -6.68
C ARG A 200 -3.05 -11.69 -7.12
N HIS A 201 -2.51 -10.50 -7.36
CA HIS A 201 -1.15 -10.30 -7.85
C HIS A 201 -0.12 -10.16 -6.72
N ARG A 202 -0.48 -9.51 -5.61
CA ARG A 202 0.49 -9.12 -4.57
C ARG A 202 0.53 -10.05 -3.38
N CYS A 203 -0.51 -10.82 -3.11
CA CYS A 203 -0.47 -11.93 -2.16
C CYS A 203 0.26 -13.18 -2.70
N CYS A 204 0.60 -13.21 -3.98
CA CYS A 204 1.34 -14.32 -4.59
C CYS A 204 2.77 -14.41 -4.04
N ASN A 205 3.25 -15.62 -3.76
CA ASN A 205 4.61 -15.84 -3.26
C ASN A 205 5.73 -15.38 -4.22
N ARG A 206 5.41 -15.12 -5.50
CA ARG A 206 6.31 -14.52 -6.48
C ARG A 206 6.34 -12.99 -6.43
N ALA A 207 5.43 -12.35 -5.68
CA ALA A 207 5.52 -10.92 -5.43
C ALA A 207 6.72 -10.61 -4.54
N GLN A 208 7.27 -9.40 -4.71
CA GLN A 208 8.36 -8.94 -3.84
C GLN A 208 7.86 -8.93 -2.38
N TRP A 209 8.72 -9.30 -1.44
CA TRP A 209 8.36 -9.57 -0.03
C TRP A 209 7.62 -8.42 0.66
N GLU A 210 8.02 -7.17 0.40
CA GLU A 210 7.47 -5.99 1.08
C GLU A 210 6.03 -5.69 0.63
N ILE A 211 5.79 -5.67 -0.69
CA ILE A 211 4.43 -5.43 -1.21
C ILE A 211 3.50 -6.63 -0.93
N ARG A 212 4.06 -7.85 -0.76
CA ARG A 212 3.29 -9.01 -0.33
C ARG A 212 2.85 -8.85 1.12
N ALA A 213 3.75 -8.44 2.02
CA ALA A 213 3.42 -8.18 3.41
C ALA A 213 2.33 -7.07 3.52
N LEU A 214 2.45 -5.98 2.74
CA LEU A 214 1.42 -4.96 2.65
C LEU A 214 0.07 -5.54 2.21
N ALA A 215 0.05 -6.35 1.16
CA ALA A 215 -1.18 -6.93 0.63
C ALA A 215 -1.85 -7.87 1.64
N GLU A 216 -1.07 -8.65 2.38
CA GLU A 216 -1.58 -9.54 3.44
C GLU A 216 -2.20 -8.77 4.60
N GLU A 217 -1.56 -7.69 5.08
CA GLU A 217 -2.13 -6.84 6.14
C GLU A 217 -3.41 -6.13 5.67
N MET A 218 -3.45 -5.62 4.45
CA MET A 218 -4.66 -5.02 3.89
C MET A 218 -5.79 -6.04 3.77
N LEU A 219 -5.49 -7.27 3.32
CA LEU A 219 -6.49 -8.34 3.20
C LEU A 219 -7.09 -8.72 4.55
N LYS A 220 -6.27 -8.82 5.62
CA LYS A 220 -6.75 -9.07 6.98
C LYS A 220 -7.78 -8.02 7.43
N LEU A 221 -7.49 -6.75 7.17
CA LEU A 221 -8.40 -5.64 7.50
C LEU A 221 -9.70 -5.68 6.69
N CYS A 222 -9.61 -6.02 5.39
CA CYS A 222 -10.80 -6.21 4.55
C CYS A 222 -11.68 -7.34 5.03
N LEU A 223 -11.10 -8.48 5.45
CA LEU A 223 -11.83 -9.64 5.96
C LEU A 223 -12.59 -9.35 7.26
N GLN A 224 -12.11 -8.40 8.08
CA GLN A 224 -12.81 -7.99 9.32
C GLN A 224 -14.14 -7.27 9.05
N VAL A 225 -14.24 -6.56 7.93
CA VAL A 225 -15.40 -5.69 7.63
C VAL A 225 -16.26 -6.17 6.47
N ALA A 226 -15.74 -7.09 5.64
CA ALA A 226 -16.42 -7.65 4.48
C ALA A 226 -15.95 -9.10 4.21
N PRO A 227 -16.22 -10.04 5.11
CA PRO A 227 -15.67 -11.42 5.04
C PRO A 227 -16.17 -12.20 3.81
N HIS A 228 -17.41 -12.03 3.38
CA HIS A 228 -17.98 -12.70 2.21
C HIS A 228 -17.40 -12.12 0.91
N LEU A 229 -17.29 -10.80 0.82
CA LEU A 229 -16.74 -10.10 -0.34
C LEU A 229 -15.27 -10.49 -0.63
N PHE A 230 -14.47 -10.70 0.42
CA PHE A 230 -13.07 -11.10 0.30
C PHE A 230 -12.80 -12.58 0.58
N LYS A 231 -13.85 -13.40 0.65
CA LYS A 231 -13.79 -14.86 0.91
C LYS A 231 -12.82 -15.60 0.01
N HIS A 232 -12.76 -15.23 -1.27
CA HIS A 232 -11.89 -15.84 -2.27
C HIS A 232 -10.63 -15.01 -2.58
N ALA A 233 -10.41 -13.89 -1.86
CA ALA A 233 -9.24 -13.05 -2.06
C ALA A 233 -7.94 -13.75 -1.70
N GLY A 234 -6.85 -13.37 -2.38
CA GLY A 234 -5.52 -13.95 -2.21
C GLY A 234 -4.91 -14.37 -3.55
N PRO A 235 -3.79 -15.10 -3.54
CA PRO A 235 -3.15 -15.57 -4.77
C PRO A 235 -4.04 -16.58 -5.50
N PRO A 236 -3.97 -16.68 -6.85
CA PRO A 236 -4.85 -17.56 -7.63
C PRO A 236 -4.84 -19.03 -7.19
N CYS A 237 -3.71 -19.52 -6.69
CA CYS A 237 -3.56 -20.92 -6.25
C CYS A 237 -4.37 -21.27 -4.98
N VAL A 238 -4.98 -20.28 -4.32
CA VAL A 238 -5.87 -20.54 -3.17
C VAL A 238 -7.21 -21.10 -3.62
N SER A 239 -7.75 -20.57 -4.73
CA SER A 239 -9.08 -20.93 -5.25
C SER A 239 -9.04 -21.88 -6.47
N GLY A 240 -7.86 -22.16 -7.05
CA GLY A 240 -7.73 -22.99 -8.24
C GLY A 240 -6.29 -23.39 -8.55
N PRO A 241 -6.02 -23.92 -9.74
CA PRO A 241 -4.67 -24.21 -10.18
C PRO A 241 -3.86 -22.92 -10.37
N CYS A 242 -2.53 -23.01 -10.16
CA CYS A 242 -1.64 -21.88 -10.39
C CYS A 242 -1.62 -21.50 -11.88
N PRO A 243 -1.98 -20.26 -12.27
CA PRO A 243 -2.02 -19.84 -13.67
C PRO A 243 -0.63 -19.69 -14.30
N GLU A 244 0.44 -19.67 -13.49
CA GLU A 244 1.83 -19.50 -13.93
C GLU A 244 2.42 -20.78 -14.57
N GLY A 245 1.72 -21.91 -14.55
CA GLY A 245 2.16 -23.15 -15.15
C GLY A 245 3.59 -23.53 -14.76
N LYS A 246 4.50 -23.63 -15.72
CA LYS A 246 5.92 -23.96 -15.50
C LYS A 246 6.68 -22.89 -14.67
N MET A 247 6.16 -21.67 -14.61
CA MET A 247 6.73 -20.58 -13.83
C MET A 247 6.19 -20.52 -12.39
N SER A 248 5.43 -21.52 -11.96
CA SER A 248 4.92 -21.64 -10.59
C SER A 248 6.05 -21.65 -9.57
N CYS A 249 5.80 -21.06 -8.38
CA CYS A 249 6.72 -21.13 -7.24
C CYS A 249 6.75 -22.51 -6.56
N GLY A 250 5.88 -23.44 -6.94
CA GLY A 250 5.76 -24.78 -6.35
C GLY A 250 5.08 -24.83 -4.96
N LYS A 251 4.68 -23.69 -4.38
CA LYS A 251 4.17 -23.58 -3.00
C LYS A 251 2.64 -23.49 -2.90
N ALA A 252 1.88 -23.98 -3.88
CA ALA A 252 0.43 -23.83 -3.90
C ALA A 252 -0.26 -24.41 -2.64
N ALA A 253 0.17 -25.56 -2.16
CA ALA A 253 -0.41 -26.18 -0.96
C ALA A 253 -0.11 -25.38 0.33
N GLU A 254 1.10 -24.83 0.45
CA GLU A 254 1.49 -23.95 1.57
C GLU A 254 0.66 -22.65 1.55
N MET A 255 0.55 -22.01 0.39
CA MET A 255 -0.23 -20.79 0.24
C MET A 255 -1.73 -21.05 0.52
N LYS A 256 -2.28 -22.17 0.06
CA LYS A 256 -3.67 -22.51 0.34
C LYS A 256 -3.91 -22.63 1.85
N ARG A 257 -3.05 -23.34 2.59
CA ARG A 257 -3.11 -23.44 4.06
C ARG A 257 -3.08 -22.06 4.71
N HIS A 258 -2.03 -21.27 4.41
CA HIS A 258 -1.83 -19.95 4.98
C HIS A 258 -3.08 -19.04 4.83
N TYR A 259 -3.67 -19.00 3.65
CA TYR A 259 -4.86 -18.15 3.41
C TYR A 259 -6.15 -18.76 3.95
N THR A 260 -6.25 -20.09 4.11
CA THR A 260 -7.37 -20.74 4.80
C THR A 260 -7.36 -20.39 6.29
N GLU A 261 -6.21 -20.51 6.95
CA GLU A 261 -6.02 -20.12 8.35
C GLU A 261 -6.29 -18.62 8.57
N MET A 262 -5.75 -17.74 7.69
CA MET A 262 -5.99 -16.29 7.75
C MET A 262 -7.48 -15.94 7.70
N LYS A 263 -8.29 -16.72 7.01
CA LYS A 263 -9.74 -16.50 6.84
C LYS A 263 -10.58 -17.17 7.94
N GLY A 264 -9.95 -17.81 8.94
CA GLY A 264 -10.64 -18.51 10.02
C GLY A 264 -11.47 -19.70 9.55
N ARG A 265 -11.01 -20.39 8.49
CA ARG A 265 -11.65 -21.60 7.95
C ARG A 265 -10.73 -22.78 8.24
N ASP A 266 -11.06 -23.51 9.29
CA ASP A 266 -10.53 -24.84 9.55
C ASP A 266 -11.23 -25.91 8.70
#